data_449db3d6613dc578e98ddb3137b07e12
#
_entry.id   449db3d6613dc578e98ddb3137b07e12
#
_cell.length_a   1.000
_cell.length_b   1.000
_cell.length_c   1.000
_cell.angle_alpha   90.00
_cell.angle_beta   90.00
_cell.angle_gamma   90.00
#
_symmetry.space_group_name_H-M   'P 1'
#
loop_
_entity.id
_entity.type
_entity.pdbx_description
1 polymer ?
#
loop_
_entity_poly.entity_id
_entity_poly.type
_entity_poly.pdbx_seq_one_letter_code
_entity_poly.pdbx_strand_id
1 'polypeptide(L)'
;MPRRHPLRVGRLAGYKAALARFDVDFDPSLVLSVTADQEGGYGAAAQVLATGATGVFCHNDRTALGLYDALRESGKRVPDDISVVGFDNQEVISAHMHPALTTVGLPQYDLGVMGVRTLLRRCGADNDESEIVSERFKPVHVQCPAVPRDSVRTL
;
A
#
# COMPACT_ATOMS: atom_id res chain seq x y z
N MET A 1 -11.78 -14.25 17.35
CA MET A 1 -11.57 -12.95 16.67
C MET A 1 -10.38 -13.07 15.74
N PRO A 2 -10.48 -12.78 14.43
CA PRO A 2 -9.32 -12.79 13.54
C PRO A 2 -8.33 -11.72 14.01
N ARG A 3 -7.05 -12.08 14.17
CA ARG A 3 -5.98 -11.15 14.54
C ARG A 3 -5.88 -10.10 13.44
N ARG A 4 -6.11 -8.83 13.77
CA ARG A 4 -5.91 -7.71 12.83
C ARG A 4 -4.44 -7.68 12.40
N HIS A 5 -4.17 -7.88 11.13
CA HIS A 5 -2.81 -7.89 10.61
C HIS A 5 -2.17 -6.49 10.80
N PRO A 6 -0.96 -6.37 11.41
CA PRO A 6 -0.35 -5.08 11.75
C PRO A 6 -0.23 -4.11 10.57
N LEU A 7 0.08 -4.61 9.37
CA LEU A 7 0.21 -3.79 8.14
C LEU A 7 -1.11 -3.11 7.75
N ARG A 8 -2.25 -3.77 7.99
CA ARG A 8 -3.57 -3.20 7.72
C ARG A 8 -3.87 -2.03 8.66
N VAL A 9 -3.49 -2.15 9.93
CA VAL A 9 -3.71 -1.09 10.93
C VAL A 9 -2.91 0.17 10.56
N GLY A 10 -1.66 0.03 10.15
CA GLY A 10 -0.79 1.14 9.77
C GLY A 10 -1.29 1.88 8.53
N ARG A 11 -1.64 1.17 7.44
CA ARG A 11 -2.14 1.81 6.21
C ARG A 11 -3.48 2.52 6.43
N LEU A 12 -4.39 1.92 7.18
CA LEU A 12 -5.67 2.57 7.52
C LEU A 12 -5.47 3.81 8.40
N ALA A 13 -4.53 3.77 9.34
CA ALA A 13 -4.20 4.95 10.15
C ALA A 13 -3.62 6.08 9.29
N GLY A 14 -2.72 5.74 8.34
CA GLY A 14 -2.19 6.70 7.37
C GLY A 14 -3.28 7.32 6.47
N TYR A 15 -4.20 6.50 5.97
CA TYR A 15 -5.35 6.97 5.19
C TYR A 15 -6.20 7.97 5.98
N LYS A 16 -6.56 7.65 7.23
CA LYS A 16 -7.31 8.56 8.10
C LYS A 16 -6.56 9.87 8.37
N ALA A 17 -5.26 9.79 8.61
CA ALA A 17 -4.44 10.97 8.84
C ALA A 17 -4.34 11.86 7.58
N ALA A 18 -4.28 11.25 6.39
CA ALA A 18 -4.30 11.99 5.14
C ALA A 18 -5.63 12.71 4.92
N LEU A 19 -6.76 12.03 5.10
CA LEU A 19 -8.08 12.65 5.00
C LEU A 19 -8.22 13.86 5.94
N ALA A 20 -7.85 13.70 7.21
CA ALA A 20 -7.89 14.77 8.21
C ALA A 20 -7.01 15.97 7.83
N ARG A 21 -5.86 15.74 7.15
CA ARG A 21 -4.99 16.81 6.68
C ARG A 21 -5.61 17.67 5.56
N PHE A 22 -6.55 17.08 4.83
CA PHE A 22 -7.27 17.76 3.73
C PHE A 22 -8.71 18.12 4.10
N ASP A 23 -9.05 18.11 5.39
CA ASP A 23 -10.38 18.42 5.92
C ASP A 23 -11.51 17.56 5.29
N VAL A 24 -11.18 16.27 5.01
CA VAL A 24 -12.13 15.27 4.49
C VAL A 24 -12.54 14.32 5.61
N ASP A 25 -13.82 14.17 5.81
CA ASP A 25 -14.37 13.26 6.82
C ASP A 25 -14.10 11.80 6.47
N PHE A 26 -13.76 11.01 7.50
CA PHE A 26 -13.56 9.58 7.35
C PHE A 26 -14.90 8.83 7.34
N ASP A 27 -15.19 8.17 6.21
CA ASP A 27 -16.34 7.26 6.09
C ASP A 27 -15.88 5.80 6.19
N PRO A 28 -16.27 5.06 7.25
CA PRO A 28 -15.91 3.66 7.40
C PRO A 28 -16.54 2.74 6.35
N SER A 29 -17.63 3.14 5.68
CA SER A 29 -18.27 2.36 4.63
C SER A 29 -17.43 2.25 3.37
N LEU A 30 -16.47 3.18 3.18
CA LEU A 30 -15.50 3.17 2.08
C LEU A 30 -14.28 2.29 2.36
N VAL A 31 -14.22 1.61 3.51
CA VAL A 31 -13.10 0.72 3.87
C VAL A 31 -13.49 -0.74 3.71
N LEU A 32 -13.09 -1.33 2.59
CA LEU A 32 -13.36 -2.73 2.27
C LEU A 32 -12.30 -3.66 2.86
N SER A 33 -12.75 -4.81 3.37
CA SER A 33 -11.89 -5.85 3.92
C SER A 33 -11.86 -7.04 2.99
N VAL A 34 -10.73 -7.24 2.33
CA VAL A 34 -10.52 -8.30 1.34
C VAL A 34 -9.24 -9.08 1.64
N THR A 35 -9.04 -10.23 1.00
CA THR A 35 -7.73 -10.89 0.95
C THR A 35 -6.73 -10.03 0.19
N ALA A 36 -5.46 -10.07 0.60
CA ALA A 36 -4.41 -9.19 0.06
C ALA A 36 -3.77 -9.78 -1.22
N ASP A 37 -4.60 -10.24 -2.13
CA ASP A 37 -4.24 -10.92 -3.39
C ASP A 37 -5.13 -10.44 -4.55
N GLN A 38 -4.91 -11.02 -5.73
CA GLN A 38 -5.65 -10.68 -6.94
C GLN A 38 -7.15 -11.06 -6.81
N GLU A 39 -7.45 -12.21 -6.22
CA GLU A 39 -8.83 -12.69 -6.06
C GLU A 39 -9.64 -11.74 -5.14
N GLY A 40 -9.03 -11.30 -4.04
CA GLY A 40 -9.64 -10.31 -3.14
C GLY A 40 -9.92 -8.97 -3.82
N GLY A 41 -9.00 -8.52 -4.67
CA GLY A 41 -9.19 -7.30 -5.47
C GLY A 41 -10.31 -7.43 -6.49
N TYR A 42 -10.34 -8.54 -7.22
CA TYR A 42 -11.37 -8.85 -8.19
C TYR A 42 -12.76 -8.91 -7.53
N GLY A 43 -12.89 -9.66 -6.45
CA GLY A 43 -14.15 -9.81 -5.72
C GLY A 43 -14.69 -8.52 -5.09
N ALA A 44 -13.82 -7.53 -4.83
CA ALA A 44 -14.22 -6.25 -4.26
C ALA A 44 -14.86 -5.28 -5.26
N ALA A 45 -14.69 -5.48 -6.56
CA ALA A 45 -15.03 -4.51 -7.59
C ALA A 45 -16.51 -4.09 -7.56
N ALA A 46 -17.43 -5.03 -7.42
CA ALA A 46 -18.87 -4.74 -7.36
C ALA A 46 -19.19 -3.81 -6.16
N GLN A 47 -18.56 -4.05 -5.01
CA GLN A 47 -18.76 -3.22 -3.82
C GLN A 47 -18.11 -1.85 -4.00
N VAL A 48 -16.91 -1.76 -4.59
CA VAL A 48 -16.26 -0.49 -4.96
C VAL A 48 -17.17 0.34 -5.86
N LEU A 49 -17.70 -0.26 -6.93
CA LEU A 49 -18.59 0.43 -7.87
C LEU A 49 -19.88 0.91 -7.20
N ALA A 50 -20.43 0.14 -6.27
CA ALA A 50 -21.63 0.51 -5.52
C ALA A 50 -21.44 1.72 -4.62
N THR A 51 -20.18 2.05 -4.19
CA THR A 51 -19.90 3.25 -3.40
C THR A 51 -19.93 4.55 -4.21
N GLY A 52 -19.82 4.47 -5.54
CA GLY A 52 -19.67 5.64 -6.40
C GLY A 52 -18.30 6.32 -6.28
N ALA A 53 -17.33 5.70 -5.63
CA ALA A 53 -15.98 6.25 -5.47
C ALA A 53 -15.26 6.39 -6.82
N THR A 54 -14.61 7.52 -7.04
CA THR A 54 -13.80 7.82 -8.23
C THR A 54 -12.31 7.60 -8.02
N GLY A 55 -11.90 7.20 -6.82
CA GLY A 55 -10.52 6.88 -6.46
C GLY A 55 -10.45 5.72 -5.48
N VAL A 56 -9.52 4.81 -5.69
CA VAL A 56 -9.30 3.63 -4.84
C VAL A 56 -7.84 3.49 -4.46
N PHE A 57 -7.56 3.37 -3.17
CA PHE A 57 -6.26 2.98 -2.65
C PHE A 57 -6.28 1.49 -2.28
N CYS A 58 -5.55 0.69 -3.02
CA CYS A 58 -5.45 -0.74 -2.81
C CYS A 58 -4.40 -1.08 -1.76
N HIS A 59 -4.63 -2.18 -1.03
CA HIS A 59 -3.71 -2.67 0.00
C HIS A 59 -2.32 -2.99 -0.56
N ASN A 60 -2.24 -3.54 -1.76
CA ASN A 60 -1.00 -3.82 -2.50
C ASN A 60 -1.28 -3.86 -4.00
N ASP A 61 -0.22 -4.00 -4.81
CA ASP A 61 -0.32 -4.03 -6.28
C ASP A 61 -1.06 -5.27 -6.80
N ARG A 62 -1.02 -6.41 -6.09
CA ARG A 62 -1.77 -7.61 -6.46
C ARG A 62 -3.28 -7.40 -6.32
N THR A 63 -3.70 -6.74 -5.25
CA THR A 63 -5.11 -6.37 -5.07
C THR A 63 -5.55 -5.39 -6.16
N ALA A 64 -4.68 -4.42 -6.52
CA ALA A 64 -4.97 -3.52 -7.63
C ALA A 64 -5.10 -4.25 -8.95
N LEU A 65 -4.28 -5.26 -9.24
CA LEU A 65 -4.35 -6.08 -10.46
C LEU A 65 -5.73 -6.76 -10.58
N GLY A 66 -6.20 -7.40 -9.52
CA GLY A 66 -7.52 -8.03 -9.54
C GLY A 66 -8.66 -7.02 -9.72
N LEU A 67 -8.56 -5.87 -9.06
CA LEU A 67 -9.53 -4.79 -9.23
C LEU A 67 -9.56 -4.30 -10.69
N TYR A 68 -8.41 -4.14 -11.36
CA TYR A 68 -8.33 -3.75 -12.76
C TYR A 68 -9.06 -4.73 -13.68
N ASP A 69 -8.86 -6.03 -13.47
CA ASP A 69 -9.52 -7.06 -14.26
C ASP A 69 -11.04 -6.94 -14.17
N ALA A 70 -11.57 -6.84 -12.95
CA ALA A 70 -13.00 -6.72 -12.73
C ALA A 70 -13.58 -5.37 -13.20
N LEU A 71 -12.84 -4.26 -13.07
CA LEU A 71 -13.26 -2.96 -13.61
C LEU A 71 -13.36 -3.01 -15.13
N ARG A 72 -12.37 -3.59 -15.81
CA ARG A 72 -12.37 -3.75 -17.27
C ARG A 72 -13.56 -4.60 -17.75
N GLU A 73 -13.85 -5.70 -17.07
CA GLU A 73 -15.02 -6.55 -17.38
C GLU A 73 -16.33 -5.83 -17.16
N SER A 74 -16.38 -4.91 -16.20
CA SER A 74 -17.55 -4.04 -15.94
C SER A 74 -17.62 -2.82 -16.86
N GLY A 75 -16.75 -2.73 -17.89
CA GLY A 75 -16.72 -1.61 -18.82
C GLY A 75 -16.20 -0.30 -18.22
N LYS A 76 -15.56 -0.34 -17.07
CA LYS A 76 -14.95 0.82 -16.40
C LYS A 76 -13.51 1.01 -16.82
N ARG A 77 -13.10 2.27 -16.99
CA ARG A 77 -11.76 2.65 -17.43
C ARG A 77 -10.97 3.25 -16.30
N VAL A 78 -9.74 2.81 -16.16
CA VAL A 78 -8.72 3.45 -15.32
C VAL A 78 -7.86 4.31 -16.24
N PRO A 79 -7.58 5.58 -15.91
CA PRO A 79 -8.05 6.34 -14.74
C PRO A 79 -9.36 7.11 -14.96
N ASP A 80 -9.98 7.04 -16.15
CA ASP A 80 -11.06 7.95 -16.57
C ASP A 80 -12.29 7.87 -15.66
N ASP A 81 -12.76 6.66 -15.36
CA ASP A 81 -13.91 6.43 -14.48
C ASP A 81 -13.48 6.25 -13.01
N ILE A 82 -12.34 5.61 -12.77
CA ILE A 82 -11.79 5.35 -11.42
C ILE A 82 -10.26 5.45 -11.46
N SER A 83 -9.70 6.32 -10.62
CA SER A 83 -8.27 6.35 -10.34
C SER A 83 -7.89 5.25 -9.34
N VAL A 84 -6.77 4.55 -9.57
CA VAL A 84 -6.32 3.46 -8.69
C VAL A 84 -4.88 3.68 -8.27
N VAL A 85 -4.62 3.54 -6.97
CA VAL A 85 -3.27 3.57 -6.39
C VAL A 85 -2.99 2.24 -5.70
N GLY A 86 -1.82 1.66 -5.97
CA GLY A 86 -1.32 0.45 -5.33
C GLY A 86 -0.37 0.72 -4.16
N PHE A 87 0.26 -0.33 -3.68
CA PHE A 87 1.31 -0.31 -2.68
C PHE A 87 2.25 -1.49 -2.92
N ASP A 88 3.52 -1.34 -2.61
CA ASP A 88 4.67 -2.22 -2.68
C ASP A 88 5.61 -1.92 -3.86
N ASN A 89 5.13 -1.36 -4.99
CA ASN A 89 5.85 -1.21 -6.26
C ASN A 89 6.47 -2.53 -6.72
N GLN A 90 5.65 -3.58 -6.81
CA GLN A 90 6.05 -4.82 -7.47
C GLN A 90 6.15 -4.55 -8.98
N GLU A 91 7.35 -4.20 -9.45
CA GLU A 91 7.58 -3.67 -10.80
C GLU A 91 7.08 -4.60 -11.90
N VAL A 92 7.22 -5.93 -11.69
CA VAL A 92 6.69 -6.96 -12.60
C VAL A 92 5.17 -6.93 -12.75
N ILE A 93 4.46 -6.24 -11.85
CA ILE A 93 3.02 -6.02 -11.88
C ILE A 93 2.75 -4.57 -12.26
N SER A 94 3.14 -3.63 -11.40
CA SER A 94 2.72 -2.24 -11.45
C SER A 94 3.14 -1.51 -12.73
N ALA A 95 4.33 -1.80 -13.27
CA ALA A 95 4.80 -1.20 -14.51
C ALA A 95 4.19 -1.82 -15.78
N HIS A 96 3.65 -3.05 -15.69
CA HIS A 96 3.13 -3.78 -16.84
C HIS A 96 1.60 -3.86 -16.89
N MET A 97 0.92 -3.24 -15.92
CA MET A 97 -0.54 -3.04 -16.00
C MET A 97 -0.89 -2.01 -17.07
N HIS A 98 -2.09 -2.05 -17.61
CA HIS A 98 -2.57 -1.10 -18.61
C HIS A 98 -3.88 -0.46 -18.16
N PRO A 99 -3.83 0.87 -17.79
CA PRO A 99 -2.64 1.73 -17.70
C PRO A 99 -1.68 1.30 -16.57
N ALA A 100 -0.42 1.76 -16.64
CA ALA A 100 0.58 1.42 -15.62
C ALA A 100 0.18 1.98 -14.26
N LEU A 101 0.34 1.19 -13.20
CA LEU A 101 -0.19 1.47 -11.86
C LEU A 101 0.69 2.45 -11.08
N THR A 102 0.13 3.59 -10.71
CA THR A 102 0.68 4.46 -9.66
C THR A 102 0.67 3.71 -8.33
N THR A 103 1.79 3.71 -7.62
CA THR A 103 1.92 2.91 -6.39
C THR A 103 2.84 3.59 -5.38
N VAL A 104 2.88 3.08 -4.16
CA VAL A 104 3.85 3.50 -3.13
C VAL A 104 4.94 2.44 -3.05
N GLY A 105 6.20 2.84 -3.29
CA GLY A 105 7.34 1.93 -3.31
C GLY A 105 7.78 1.52 -1.92
N LEU A 106 7.99 0.21 -1.69
CA LEU A 106 8.75 -0.26 -0.55
C LEU A 106 10.24 -0.22 -0.90
N PRO A 107 11.10 0.45 -0.09
CA PRO A 107 12.53 0.51 -0.34
C PRO A 107 13.19 -0.83 0.05
N GLN A 108 13.02 -1.85 -0.77
CA GLN A 108 13.43 -3.24 -0.50
C GLN A 108 14.92 -3.37 -0.19
N TYR A 109 15.77 -2.61 -0.92
CA TYR A 109 17.21 -2.60 -0.68
C TYR A 109 17.54 -2.07 0.71
N ASP A 110 16.98 -0.92 1.09
CA ASP A 110 17.26 -0.29 2.40
C ASP A 110 16.73 -1.15 3.55
N LEU A 111 15.56 -1.77 3.36
CA LEU A 111 15.00 -2.72 4.33
C LEU A 111 15.92 -3.94 4.52
N GLY A 112 16.50 -4.46 3.44
CA GLY A 112 17.49 -5.55 3.49
C GLY A 112 18.76 -5.12 4.24
N VAL A 113 19.33 -3.96 3.88
CA VAL A 113 20.52 -3.40 4.57
C VAL A 113 20.26 -3.20 6.06
N MET A 114 19.11 -2.61 6.41
CA MET A 114 18.73 -2.38 7.82
C MET A 114 18.54 -3.69 8.58
N GLY A 115 17.92 -4.68 7.97
CA GLY A 115 17.74 -6.00 8.57
C GLY A 115 19.07 -6.65 8.93
N VAL A 116 20.02 -6.68 7.99
CA VAL A 116 21.36 -7.23 8.21
C VAL A 116 22.15 -6.43 9.26
N ARG A 117 22.15 -5.10 9.18
CA ARG A 117 22.82 -4.26 10.20
C ARG A 117 22.25 -4.51 11.59
N THR A 118 20.93 -4.61 11.74
CA THR A 118 20.30 -4.90 13.03
C THR A 118 20.74 -6.27 13.56
N LEU A 119 20.84 -7.27 12.68
CA LEU A 119 21.31 -8.61 13.05
C LEU A 119 22.77 -8.59 13.53
N LEU A 120 23.68 -7.97 12.75
CA LEU A 120 25.10 -7.89 13.07
C LEU A 120 25.34 -7.18 14.40
N ARG A 121 24.68 -6.07 14.67
CA ARG A 121 24.72 -5.38 15.97
C ARG A 121 24.30 -6.30 17.12
N ARG A 122 23.23 -7.08 16.95
CA ARG A 122 22.77 -8.02 17.98
C ARG A 122 23.70 -9.20 18.19
N CYS A 123 24.45 -9.60 17.18
CA CYS A 123 25.44 -10.68 17.25
C CYS A 123 26.80 -10.20 17.81
N GLY A 124 26.94 -8.93 18.20
CA GLY A 124 28.20 -8.39 18.71
C GLY A 124 29.29 -8.21 17.65
N ALA A 125 28.92 -8.15 16.38
CA ALA A 125 29.86 -7.94 15.27
C ALA A 125 30.23 -6.44 15.09
N ASP A 126 29.50 -5.52 15.70
CA ASP A 126 29.83 -4.09 15.80
C ASP A 126 30.38 -3.83 17.21
N ASN A 127 31.64 -3.36 17.29
CA ASN A 127 32.38 -3.14 18.56
C ASN A 127 31.93 -1.89 19.34
N ASP A 128 30.83 -1.27 19.02
CA ASP A 128 30.33 -0.07 19.70
C ASP A 128 29.26 -0.44 20.74
N GLU A 129 29.74 -0.86 21.92
CA GLU A 129 28.90 -1.29 23.05
C GLU A 129 28.06 -0.16 23.67
N SER A 130 28.39 1.12 23.42
CA SER A 130 27.77 2.25 24.12
C SER A 130 26.35 2.59 23.63
N GLU A 131 26.00 2.26 22.40
CA GLU A 131 24.65 2.51 21.83
C GLU A 131 23.67 1.33 21.97
N ILE A 132 24.17 0.12 22.26
CA ILE A 132 23.39 -1.13 22.19
C ILE A 132 22.26 -1.19 23.22
N VAL A 133 22.39 -0.51 24.36
CA VAL A 133 21.46 -0.68 25.49
C VAL A 133 20.22 0.21 25.36
N SER A 134 20.32 1.40 24.75
CA SER A 134 19.19 2.35 24.67
C SER A 134 18.34 2.21 23.41
N GLU A 135 18.86 1.62 22.33
CA GLU A 135 18.18 1.49 21.05
C GLU A 135 17.40 0.17 20.84
N ARG A 136 17.38 -0.70 21.83
CA ARG A 136 16.87 -2.09 21.71
C ARG A 136 15.47 -2.25 21.10
N PHE A 137 14.66 -1.19 21.04
CA PHE A 137 13.26 -1.27 20.59
C PHE A 137 12.70 -0.01 19.92
N LYS A 138 13.53 0.92 19.45
CA LYS A 138 13.00 2.05 18.69
C LYS A 138 12.55 1.58 17.30
N PRO A 139 11.28 1.77 16.93
CA PRO A 139 10.85 1.49 15.57
C PRO A 139 11.58 2.41 14.59
N VAL A 140 12.17 1.82 13.55
CA VAL A 140 12.80 2.58 12.48
C VAL A 140 11.74 2.85 11.40
N HIS A 141 11.57 4.12 11.06
CA HIS A 141 10.69 4.54 9.98
C HIS A 141 11.49 4.68 8.69
N VAL A 142 11.05 3.99 7.65
CA VAL A 142 11.62 4.10 6.31
C VAL A 142 10.63 4.83 5.43
N GLN A 143 11.09 5.82 4.66
CA GLN A 143 10.25 6.53 3.72
C GLN A 143 9.89 5.63 2.55
N CYS A 144 8.60 5.62 2.21
CA CYS A 144 8.07 4.89 1.08
C CYS A 144 7.64 5.93 0.02
N PRO A 145 8.44 6.17 -1.03
CA PRO A 145 8.13 7.19 -2.04
C PRO A 145 6.91 6.80 -2.88
N ALA A 146 6.15 7.79 -3.29
CA ALA A 146 5.17 7.61 -4.34
C ALA A 146 5.88 7.39 -5.68
N VAL A 147 5.39 6.44 -6.46
CA VAL A 147 5.84 6.12 -7.82
C VAL A 147 4.69 6.42 -8.77
N PRO A 148 4.58 7.66 -9.28
CA PRO A 148 3.48 8.05 -10.16
C PRO A 148 3.62 7.34 -11.52
N ARG A 149 2.49 6.92 -12.07
CA ARG A 149 2.28 6.36 -13.40
C ARG A 149 0.92 6.81 -13.94
N ASP A 150 0.29 6.01 -14.79
CA ASP A 150 -0.86 6.44 -15.61
C ASP A 150 -2.23 6.13 -15.00
N SER A 151 -2.29 5.51 -13.81
CA SER A 151 -3.54 5.03 -13.20
C SER A 151 -4.29 6.07 -12.37
N VAL A 152 -3.78 7.30 -12.31
CA VAL A 152 -4.41 8.41 -11.59
C VAL A 152 -4.63 9.56 -12.55
N ARG A 153 -5.89 10.03 -12.62
CA ARG A 153 -6.23 11.19 -13.45
C ARG A 153 -5.74 12.48 -12.80
N THR A 154 -5.02 13.29 -13.56
CA THR A 154 -4.72 14.68 -13.20
C THR A 154 -6.01 15.50 -13.38
N LEU A 155 -6.36 16.28 -12.37
CA LEU A 155 -7.51 17.22 -12.39
C LEU A 155 -7.12 18.53 -13.04
#